data_11cd4f2383ca687089e0afbfe08a856c
#
_entry.id   11cd4f2383ca687089e0afbfe08a856c
#
_cell.length_a   1.000
_cell.length_b   1.000
_cell.length_c   1.000
_cell.angle_alpha   90.00
_cell.angle_beta   90.00
_cell.angle_gamma   90.00
#
_symmetry.space_group_name_H-M   'P 1'
#
loop_
_entity.id
_entity.type
_entity.pdbx_description
1 polymer ?
#
loop_
_entity_poly.entity_id
_entity_poly.type
_entity_poly.pdbx_seq_one_letter_code
_entity_poly.pdbx_strand_id
1 'polypeptide(L)'
;MELFRGYVPTRNKQCLEKFKGVEKLKTRSEVQDLNEYAGILGEETILIDVDDAETSELLFRMVQDLELKCRVYATTRGKHFLFKNCGVKKSWTKCTLAVGITTDGKVGANNSYEILKSGGVERPILYDFPEGEIQELPKWLTPVKSNYDFPNLGEGDGRNQTLFNYILTLQSDDFTKEEARECIRLINRYVLKKPLSDKELDVILRDDAFKKTSFFRDKTFLFDKFATYLKNNNHIVKINNQLHIYKDGIYVSGAGEIEGAMIKLISNLKRAWRSEVLSYLEIMIEENTKATNPNIIAFSNGLYNIRDGSFKEFTPDVVITNKIPWPYNPAAHDDLLDHTLNRLACDDPEVRALLEEMVGYCMYRRNELGKAFILIGDKSNGKSTFLHVVKNLLGDQNIASLDLKELGDRFKTAELFGKLANIGDDIGDEFIANASVFKKLVTGDRVNVERKGQDPFEFNNYSKFLFSANNIPRIKDKTGAVQRRLVIVPFDAKFTPNGADFRPFIKDELCEQGSMEYLALLGLQGLKRVLGNAQFTTSSRVQGQLDEYEENNNPIIGFINEVGVDGIENEATDSVYRRYKEYCIANNFQALSKIEFSRQITKRCGFTTVPKWIRNRKTRVFVKGGDTE
;
A
#
# COMPACT_ATOMS: atom_id res chain seq x y z
N MET A 1 20.25 -13.70 -17.50
CA MET A 1 21.18 -14.12 -16.44
C MET A 1 22.33 -14.85 -17.13
N GLU A 2 23.58 -14.55 -16.82
CA GLU A 2 24.73 -15.30 -17.34
C GLU A 2 25.17 -16.29 -16.27
N LEU A 3 25.23 -17.58 -16.62
CA LEU A 3 25.71 -18.62 -15.69
C LEU A 3 27.19 -18.41 -15.32
N PHE A 4 27.95 -17.89 -16.26
CA PHE A 4 29.37 -17.59 -16.10
C PHE A 4 29.67 -16.17 -16.56
N ARG A 5 30.21 -15.33 -15.68
CA ARG A 5 30.62 -13.96 -15.99
C ARG A 5 31.93 -13.85 -16.75
N GLY A 6 32.62 -14.97 -16.98
CA GLY A 6 33.87 -15.08 -17.73
C GLY A 6 34.62 -16.37 -17.40
N TYR A 7 35.80 -16.53 -17.98
CA TYR A 7 36.58 -17.75 -17.91
C TYR A 7 38.01 -17.49 -17.47
N VAL A 8 38.66 -18.54 -16.90
CA VAL A 8 40.04 -18.48 -16.43
C VAL A 8 40.75 -19.78 -16.74
N PRO A 9 42.05 -19.74 -17.22
CA PRO A 9 42.88 -20.92 -17.35
C PRO A 9 43.12 -21.62 -15.99
N THR A 10 43.15 -22.93 -15.99
CA THR A 10 43.44 -23.71 -14.77
C THR A 10 44.55 -24.73 -14.99
N ARG A 11 45.15 -25.20 -13.92
CA ARG A 11 46.05 -26.35 -13.89
C ARG A 11 45.79 -27.15 -12.63
N ASN A 12 45.58 -28.47 -12.78
CA ASN A 12 45.20 -29.32 -11.65
C ASN A 12 44.01 -28.75 -10.84
N LYS A 13 43.01 -28.24 -11.54
CA LYS A 13 41.80 -27.60 -10.98
C LYS A 13 42.03 -26.28 -10.22
N GLN A 14 43.24 -25.69 -10.22
CA GLN A 14 43.55 -24.42 -9.63
C GLN A 14 43.66 -23.35 -10.70
N CYS A 15 43.07 -22.18 -10.44
CA CYS A 15 43.12 -21.02 -11.36
C CYS A 15 44.55 -20.50 -11.45
N LEU A 16 45.07 -20.32 -12.67
CA LEU A 16 46.40 -19.78 -12.95
C LEU A 16 46.48 -18.26 -12.89
N GLU A 17 45.34 -17.60 -13.04
CA GLU A 17 45.22 -16.15 -13.07
C GLU A 17 44.31 -15.65 -11.95
N LYS A 18 44.56 -14.44 -11.47
CA LYS A 18 43.69 -13.78 -10.50
C LYS A 18 42.42 -13.32 -11.22
N PHE A 19 41.27 -13.67 -10.69
CA PHE A 19 39.94 -13.30 -11.23
C PHE A 19 39.10 -12.45 -10.27
N LYS A 20 39.48 -12.39 -8.99
CA LYS A 20 38.78 -11.57 -8.00
C LYS A 20 39.09 -10.09 -8.21
N GLY A 21 38.06 -9.27 -8.40
CA GLY A 21 38.21 -7.84 -8.64
C GLY A 21 38.75 -7.47 -10.02
N VAL A 22 38.71 -8.40 -11.00
CA VAL A 22 39.11 -8.16 -12.38
C VAL A 22 37.87 -7.74 -13.16
N GLU A 23 37.91 -6.54 -13.76
CA GLU A 23 36.78 -5.98 -14.51
C GLU A 23 36.50 -6.72 -15.82
N LYS A 24 37.54 -7.21 -16.51
CA LYS A 24 37.41 -7.90 -17.77
C LYS A 24 38.04 -9.31 -17.70
N LEU A 25 37.19 -10.32 -17.62
CA LEU A 25 37.57 -11.71 -17.67
C LEU A 25 37.69 -12.20 -19.11
N LYS A 26 38.38 -13.32 -19.32
CA LYS A 26 38.48 -13.96 -20.64
C LYS A 26 37.10 -14.46 -21.10
N THR A 27 36.88 -14.41 -22.40
CA THR A 27 35.74 -15.02 -23.07
C THR A 27 35.95 -16.53 -23.25
N ARG A 28 34.90 -17.28 -23.57
CA ARG A 28 35.00 -18.70 -23.83
C ARG A 28 35.92 -19.01 -25.01
N SER A 29 35.87 -18.20 -26.06
CA SER A 29 36.72 -18.34 -27.25
C SER A 29 38.22 -18.20 -26.96
N GLU A 30 38.60 -17.43 -25.93
CA GLU A 30 40.01 -17.25 -25.53
C GLU A 30 40.57 -18.40 -24.69
N VAL A 31 39.71 -19.28 -24.18
CA VAL A 31 40.14 -20.41 -23.31
C VAL A 31 39.78 -21.78 -23.84
N GLN A 32 38.91 -21.91 -24.86
CA GLN A 32 38.38 -23.18 -25.34
C GLN A 32 39.47 -24.14 -25.86
N ASP A 33 40.55 -23.58 -26.43
CA ASP A 33 41.67 -24.37 -26.98
C ASP A 33 42.70 -24.78 -25.91
N LEU A 34 42.56 -24.26 -24.68
CA LEU A 34 43.41 -24.65 -23.54
C LEU A 34 43.09 -26.07 -23.09
N ASN A 35 44.11 -26.71 -22.48
CA ASN A 35 43.96 -28.05 -21.91
C ASN A 35 43.06 -28.09 -20.67
N GLU A 36 43.04 -27.00 -19.90
CA GLU A 36 42.19 -26.85 -18.70
C GLU A 36 41.70 -25.43 -18.56
N TYR A 37 40.42 -25.24 -18.26
CA TYR A 37 39.83 -23.94 -17.90
C TYR A 37 38.61 -24.10 -16.99
N ALA A 38 38.28 -23.02 -16.29
CA ALA A 38 37.08 -22.90 -15.47
C ALA A 38 36.23 -21.71 -15.91
N GLY A 39 34.93 -21.82 -15.69
CA GLY A 39 33.98 -20.72 -15.75
C GLY A 39 33.81 -20.06 -14.38
N ILE A 40 33.97 -18.77 -14.30
CA ILE A 40 33.68 -18.00 -13.08
C ILE A 40 32.17 -17.81 -12.99
N LEU A 41 31.55 -18.28 -11.92
CA LEU A 41 30.09 -18.19 -11.74
C LEU A 41 29.60 -16.74 -11.80
N GLY A 42 28.51 -16.53 -12.48
CA GLY A 42 27.77 -15.25 -12.46
C GLY A 42 27.33 -14.89 -11.05
N GLU A 43 27.19 -13.62 -10.72
CA GLU A 43 26.85 -13.18 -9.37
C GLU A 43 25.51 -13.78 -8.87
N GLU A 44 24.54 -13.90 -9.79
CA GLU A 44 23.23 -14.52 -9.51
C GLU A 44 23.21 -16.05 -9.70
N THR A 45 24.35 -16.70 -9.88
CA THR A 45 24.43 -18.16 -10.08
C THR A 45 24.77 -18.87 -8.79
N ILE A 46 24.10 -20.00 -8.55
CA ILE A 46 24.44 -20.93 -7.49
C ILE A 46 24.68 -22.32 -8.08
N LEU A 47 25.68 -23.03 -7.59
CA LEU A 47 26.04 -24.37 -8.00
C LEU A 47 25.91 -25.30 -6.79
N ILE A 48 25.19 -26.41 -6.96
CA ILE A 48 25.14 -27.53 -6.04
C ILE A 48 26.10 -28.59 -6.55
N ASP A 49 27.07 -28.96 -5.73
CA ASP A 49 28.13 -29.93 -6.02
C ASP A 49 27.85 -31.21 -5.23
N VAL A 50 27.59 -32.31 -5.93
CA VAL A 50 27.29 -33.63 -5.34
C VAL A 50 28.35 -34.60 -5.80
N ASP A 51 29.31 -34.86 -4.94
CA ASP A 51 30.48 -35.75 -5.21
C ASP A 51 30.19 -37.25 -5.04
N ASP A 52 29.06 -37.62 -4.43
CA ASP A 52 28.64 -39.00 -4.30
C ASP A 52 27.78 -39.45 -5.48
N ALA A 53 28.13 -40.58 -6.09
CA ALA A 53 27.47 -41.07 -7.31
C ALA A 53 25.99 -41.41 -7.09
N GLU A 54 25.63 -42.07 -5.97
CA GLU A 54 24.25 -42.45 -5.66
C GLU A 54 23.38 -41.23 -5.39
N THR A 55 23.87 -40.33 -4.53
CA THR A 55 23.19 -39.07 -4.19
C THR A 55 23.05 -38.15 -5.41
N SER A 56 24.07 -38.09 -6.28
CA SER A 56 24.02 -37.28 -7.49
C SER A 56 23.01 -37.80 -8.51
N GLU A 57 22.87 -39.13 -8.61
CA GLU A 57 21.86 -39.75 -9.47
C GLU A 57 20.45 -39.56 -8.91
N LEU A 58 20.31 -39.65 -7.59
CA LEU A 58 19.05 -39.31 -6.91
C LEU A 58 18.58 -37.88 -7.22
N LEU A 59 19.47 -36.90 -7.02
CA LEU A 59 19.13 -35.50 -7.30
C LEU A 59 18.87 -35.30 -8.80
N PHE A 60 19.61 -35.92 -9.68
CA PHE A 60 19.42 -35.82 -11.12
C PHE A 60 18.05 -36.36 -11.55
N ARG A 61 17.62 -37.49 -11.00
CA ARG A 61 16.27 -38.02 -11.21
C ARG A 61 15.19 -37.05 -10.70
N MET A 62 15.40 -36.42 -9.51
CA MET A 62 14.48 -35.42 -9.00
C MET A 62 14.36 -34.21 -9.94
N VAL A 63 15.50 -33.76 -10.48
CA VAL A 63 15.53 -32.64 -11.46
C VAL A 63 14.74 -33.01 -12.71
N GLN A 64 14.87 -34.23 -13.23
CA GLN A 64 14.14 -34.67 -14.42
C GLN A 64 12.65 -34.88 -14.16
N ASP A 65 12.30 -35.57 -13.08
CA ASP A 65 10.90 -35.89 -12.72
C ASP A 65 10.09 -34.63 -12.39
N LEU A 66 10.74 -33.62 -11.84
CA LEU A 66 10.12 -32.33 -11.47
C LEU A 66 10.30 -31.26 -12.57
N GLU A 67 10.90 -31.65 -13.72
CA GLU A 67 11.15 -30.74 -14.86
C GLU A 67 11.85 -29.43 -14.49
N LEU A 68 12.82 -29.50 -13.52
CA LEU A 68 13.49 -28.30 -13.05
C LEU A 68 14.40 -27.72 -14.13
N LYS A 69 14.25 -26.47 -14.43
CA LYS A 69 15.05 -25.76 -15.44
C LYS A 69 16.41 -25.35 -14.87
N CYS A 70 17.41 -26.19 -15.08
CA CYS A 70 18.80 -25.98 -14.62
C CYS A 70 19.80 -26.54 -15.63
N ARG A 71 21.10 -26.24 -15.43
CA ARG A 71 22.17 -26.89 -16.18
C ARG A 71 22.87 -27.94 -15.31
N VAL A 72 23.10 -29.14 -15.83
CA VAL A 72 23.75 -30.24 -15.09
C VAL A 72 24.98 -30.70 -15.84
N TYR A 73 26.13 -30.69 -15.16
CA TYR A 73 27.39 -31.21 -15.65
C TYR A 73 27.71 -32.56 -15.02
N ALA A 74 28.23 -33.51 -15.80
CA ALA A 74 28.85 -34.70 -15.25
C ALA A 74 30.22 -34.34 -14.68
N THR A 75 30.57 -34.97 -13.54
CA THR A 75 31.91 -34.90 -12.96
C THR A 75 32.48 -36.30 -12.84
N THR A 76 33.72 -36.43 -12.40
CA THR A 76 34.38 -37.74 -12.24
C THR A 76 33.72 -38.61 -11.18
N ARG A 77 33.06 -38.02 -10.18
CA ARG A 77 32.48 -38.74 -9.01
C ARG A 77 31.00 -38.50 -8.84
N GLY A 78 30.43 -37.51 -9.48
CA GLY A 78 29.03 -37.16 -9.32
C GLY A 78 28.54 -36.14 -10.35
N LYS A 79 27.75 -35.17 -9.93
CA LYS A 79 27.16 -34.18 -10.83
C LYS A 79 27.12 -32.78 -10.18
N HIS A 80 27.22 -31.73 -11.00
CA HIS A 80 27.07 -30.35 -10.61
C HIS A 80 25.81 -29.75 -11.22
N PHE A 81 24.99 -29.07 -10.40
CA PHE A 81 23.71 -28.51 -10.78
C PHE A 81 23.75 -26.98 -10.63
N LEU A 82 23.51 -26.26 -11.71
CA LEU A 82 23.54 -24.81 -11.74
C LEU A 82 22.13 -24.24 -11.84
N PHE A 83 21.82 -23.34 -10.89
CA PHE A 83 20.55 -22.64 -10.80
C PHE A 83 20.78 -21.12 -10.69
N LYS A 84 19.70 -20.34 -10.80
CA LYS A 84 19.69 -18.97 -10.33
C LYS A 84 19.64 -18.97 -8.79
N ASN A 85 20.39 -18.08 -8.16
CA ASN A 85 20.44 -17.97 -6.71
C ASN A 85 19.13 -17.39 -6.15
N CYS A 86 18.52 -18.08 -5.19
CA CYS A 86 17.31 -17.67 -4.46
C CYS A 86 17.58 -16.78 -3.23
N GLY A 87 18.75 -16.12 -3.16
CA GLY A 87 19.15 -15.27 -2.03
C GLY A 87 20.11 -15.91 -1.03
N VAL A 88 20.69 -17.05 -1.36
CA VAL A 88 21.73 -17.69 -0.53
C VAL A 88 23.01 -16.83 -0.55
N LYS A 89 23.47 -16.39 0.63
CA LYS A 89 24.58 -15.43 0.77
C LYS A 89 25.97 -16.09 0.87
N LYS A 90 26.05 -17.34 1.33
CA LYS A 90 27.33 -17.99 1.61
C LYS A 90 27.42 -19.37 0.97
N SER A 91 28.57 -19.67 0.37
CA SER A 91 28.93 -21.02 -0.04
C SER A 91 29.06 -21.94 1.17
N TRP A 92 28.84 -23.24 0.98
CA TRP A 92 28.93 -24.22 2.06
C TRP A 92 29.68 -25.49 1.63
N THR A 93 30.12 -26.25 2.61
CA THR A 93 30.79 -27.55 2.42
C THR A 93 30.16 -28.58 3.35
N LYS A 94 29.81 -29.73 2.81
CA LYS A 94 29.20 -30.85 3.52
C LYS A 94 28.01 -30.47 4.39
N CYS A 95 27.10 -29.64 3.85
CA CYS A 95 25.87 -29.30 4.53
C CYS A 95 24.69 -30.18 4.04
N THR A 96 23.81 -30.49 4.99
CA THR A 96 22.55 -31.15 4.67
C THR A 96 21.57 -30.12 4.11
N LEU A 97 21.03 -30.37 2.92
CA LEU A 97 19.95 -29.62 2.33
C LEU A 97 18.60 -29.97 2.96
N ALA A 98 17.62 -29.10 2.83
CA ALA A 98 16.29 -29.35 3.41
C ALA A 98 15.66 -30.67 2.97
N VAL A 99 15.91 -31.11 1.75
CA VAL A 99 15.46 -32.43 1.26
C VAL A 99 16.21 -33.62 1.88
N GLY A 100 17.18 -33.37 2.75
CA GLY A 100 17.87 -34.42 3.51
C GLY A 100 19.09 -35.04 2.81
N ILE A 101 19.60 -34.45 1.75
CA ILE A 101 20.85 -34.88 1.08
C ILE A 101 22.01 -33.94 1.47
N THR A 102 23.23 -34.49 1.53
CA THR A 102 24.43 -33.71 1.89
C THR A 102 25.21 -33.32 0.64
N THR A 103 25.55 -32.04 0.52
CA THR A 103 26.21 -31.48 -0.67
C THR A 103 27.20 -30.37 -0.30
N ASP A 104 28.03 -30.01 -1.26
CA ASP A 104 28.72 -28.72 -1.27
C ASP A 104 27.93 -27.70 -2.11
N GLY A 105 28.10 -26.42 -1.86
CA GLY A 105 27.44 -25.36 -2.64
C GLY A 105 28.34 -24.16 -2.84
N LYS A 106 28.31 -23.61 -4.05
CA LYS A 106 29.13 -22.48 -4.47
C LYS A 106 28.26 -21.34 -4.95
N VAL A 107 28.34 -20.19 -4.30
CA VAL A 107 27.61 -18.98 -4.65
C VAL A 107 28.49 -18.07 -5.52
N GLY A 108 27.98 -17.64 -6.67
CA GLY A 108 28.73 -16.82 -7.62
C GLY A 108 29.20 -15.49 -7.04
N ALA A 109 28.36 -14.82 -6.25
CA ALA A 109 28.72 -13.60 -5.52
C ALA A 109 29.94 -13.76 -4.58
N ASN A 110 30.27 -14.98 -4.17
CA ASN A 110 31.45 -15.30 -3.37
C ASN A 110 32.71 -15.56 -4.22
N ASN A 111 32.71 -15.17 -5.50
CA ASN A 111 33.81 -15.42 -6.44
C ASN A 111 34.14 -16.92 -6.61
N SER A 112 33.14 -17.72 -6.80
CA SER A 112 33.24 -19.15 -7.03
C SER A 112 33.45 -19.46 -8.50
N TYR A 113 34.01 -20.64 -8.81
CA TYR A 113 34.23 -21.11 -10.17
C TYR A 113 33.90 -22.59 -10.31
N GLU A 114 33.65 -22.98 -11.55
CA GLU A 114 33.37 -24.35 -11.99
C GLU A 114 34.38 -24.77 -13.02
N ILE A 115 35.02 -25.96 -12.86
CA ILE A 115 35.94 -26.54 -13.83
C ILE A 115 35.10 -27.04 -15.02
N LEU A 116 35.35 -26.52 -16.19
CA LEU A 116 34.60 -26.89 -17.41
C LEU A 116 35.40 -27.80 -18.34
N LYS A 117 36.76 -27.72 -18.29
CA LYS A 117 37.65 -28.60 -19.05
C LYS A 117 38.82 -29.01 -18.17
N SER A 118 39.19 -30.27 -18.20
CA SER A 118 40.35 -30.80 -17.45
C SER A 118 40.99 -31.94 -18.22
N GLY A 119 42.35 -31.93 -18.32
CA GLY A 119 43.08 -32.96 -19.07
C GLY A 119 42.70 -33.04 -20.56
N GLY A 120 42.32 -31.91 -21.16
CA GLY A 120 41.91 -31.84 -22.55
C GLY A 120 40.45 -32.23 -22.84
N VAL A 121 39.72 -32.70 -21.82
CA VAL A 121 38.33 -33.18 -21.95
C VAL A 121 37.37 -32.15 -21.34
N GLU A 122 36.40 -31.69 -22.13
CA GLU A 122 35.31 -30.86 -21.60
C GLU A 122 34.34 -31.69 -20.79
N ARG A 123 33.76 -31.08 -19.71
CA ARG A 123 32.72 -31.73 -18.93
C ARG A 123 31.44 -31.90 -19.73
N PRO A 124 30.88 -33.12 -19.82
CA PRO A 124 29.63 -33.36 -20.48
C PRO A 124 28.48 -32.61 -19.78
N ILE A 125 27.65 -31.96 -20.59
CA ILE A 125 26.38 -31.43 -20.14
C ILE A 125 25.34 -32.55 -20.27
N LEU A 126 24.73 -32.96 -19.16
CA LEU A 126 23.74 -34.01 -19.11
C LEU A 126 22.30 -33.49 -19.30
N TYR A 127 22.08 -32.26 -18.92
CA TYR A 127 20.78 -31.61 -18.95
C TYR A 127 20.97 -30.10 -19.06
N ASP A 128 20.20 -29.42 -19.90
CA ASP A 128 20.43 -28.03 -20.18
C ASP A 128 19.15 -27.28 -20.56
N PHE A 129 19.11 -26.03 -20.20
CA PHE A 129 18.13 -25.04 -20.62
C PHE A 129 18.82 -23.74 -21.04
N PRO A 130 18.19 -22.92 -21.91
CA PRO A 130 18.69 -21.58 -22.19
C PRO A 130 18.91 -20.78 -20.91
N GLU A 131 20.00 -20.01 -20.82
CA GLU A 131 20.37 -19.30 -19.58
C GLU A 131 19.26 -18.35 -19.06
N GLY A 132 18.43 -17.79 -19.97
CA GLY A 132 17.28 -16.98 -19.60
C GLY A 132 16.10 -17.76 -19.00
N GLU A 133 16.06 -19.07 -19.17
CA GLU A 133 15.01 -19.95 -18.65
C GLU A 133 15.41 -20.68 -17.37
N ILE A 134 16.68 -20.62 -16.96
CA ILE A 134 17.13 -21.26 -15.73
C ILE A 134 16.40 -20.66 -14.53
N GLN A 135 15.75 -21.55 -13.76
CA GLN A 135 14.95 -21.15 -12.61
C GLN A 135 15.77 -20.86 -11.36
N GLU A 136 15.17 -20.23 -10.38
CA GLU A 136 15.73 -20.08 -9.04
C GLU A 136 15.87 -21.44 -8.36
N LEU A 137 16.91 -21.57 -7.52
CA LEU A 137 17.14 -22.78 -6.71
C LEU A 137 15.89 -23.02 -5.86
N PRO A 138 15.23 -24.19 -5.98
CA PRO A 138 14.12 -24.54 -5.12
C PRO A 138 14.52 -24.51 -3.65
N LYS A 139 13.67 -24.02 -2.77
CA LYS A 139 13.99 -23.84 -1.36
C LYS A 139 14.35 -25.14 -0.65
N TRP A 140 13.80 -26.26 -1.06
CA TRP A 140 14.16 -27.58 -0.54
C TRP A 140 15.58 -28.04 -0.91
N LEU A 141 16.30 -27.33 -1.79
CA LEU A 141 17.74 -27.49 -2.07
C LEU A 141 18.61 -26.48 -1.30
N THR A 142 18.07 -25.72 -0.37
CA THR A 142 18.87 -24.85 0.49
C THR A 142 19.38 -25.58 1.74
N PRO A 143 20.55 -25.19 2.29
CA PRO A 143 21.08 -25.79 3.51
C PRO A 143 20.19 -25.52 4.73
N VAL A 144 19.99 -26.53 5.55
CA VAL A 144 19.29 -26.43 6.84
C VAL A 144 20.13 -27.05 7.96
N LYS A 145 19.95 -26.55 9.18
CA LYS A 145 20.57 -27.15 10.36
C LYS A 145 19.77 -28.38 10.79
N SER A 146 20.11 -29.55 10.24
CA SER A 146 19.43 -30.80 10.52
C SER A 146 20.44 -31.89 10.86
N ASN A 147 20.08 -32.75 11.82
CA ASN A 147 20.80 -33.96 12.20
C ASN A 147 20.04 -35.22 11.78
N TYR A 148 18.98 -35.11 10.98
CA TYR A 148 18.21 -36.26 10.53
C TYR A 148 18.90 -36.96 9.35
N ASP A 149 19.03 -38.29 9.45
CA ASP A 149 19.56 -39.13 8.40
C ASP A 149 18.42 -39.89 7.72
N PHE A 150 17.71 -39.20 6.83
CA PHE A 150 16.55 -39.77 6.13
C PHE A 150 16.88 -40.96 5.24
N PRO A 151 18.02 -40.99 4.51
CA PRO A 151 18.39 -42.15 3.67
C PRO A 151 18.51 -43.45 4.44
N ASN A 152 18.83 -43.41 5.74
CA ASN A 152 19.04 -44.60 6.57
C ASN A 152 17.87 -44.93 7.49
N LEU A 153 16.73 -44.20 7.40
CA LEU A 153 15.51 -44.51 8.15
C LEU A 153 14.82 -45.76 7.56
N GLY A 154 14.78 -46.84 8.33
CA GLY A 154 14.11 -48.09 8.01
C GLY A 154 12.69 -48.22 8.52
N GLU A 155 12.07 -49.37 8.25
CA GLU A 155 10.77 -49.73 8.81
C GLU A 155 10.92 -50.02 10.32
N GLY A 156 10.12 -49.35 11.16
CA GLY A 156 10.25 -49.42 12.62
C GLY A 156 11.06 -48.31 13.27
N ASP A 157 11.83 -47.50 12.50
CA ASP A 157 12.68 -46.41 13.01
C ASP A 157 11.92 -45.09 13.28
N GLY A 158 10.60 -45.13 13.36
CA GLY A 158 9.80 -43.96 13.68
C GLY A 158 9.72 -42.89 12.57
N ARG A 159 9.75 -43.33 11.29
CA ARG A 159 9.68 -42.43 10.10
C ARG A 159 8.60 -41.37 10.21
N ASN A 160 7.39 -41.76 10.63
CA ASN A 160 6.25 -40.84 10.80
C ASN A 160 6.58 -39.76 11.81
N GLN A 161 7.14 -40.14 12.96
CA GLN A 161 7.52 -39.18 14.01
C GLN A 161 8.70 -38.30 13.57
N THR A 162 9.65 -38.87 12.84
CA THR A 162 10.82 -38.13 12.33
C THR A 162 10.40 -37.07 11.32
N LEU A 163 9.57 -37.44 10.33
CA LEU A 163 9.05 -36.47 9.36
C LEU A 163 8.16 -35.42 10.03
N PHE A 164 7.32 -35.83 11.00
CA PHE A 164 6.53 -34.88 11.79
C PHE A 164 7.39 -33.88 12.57
N ASN A 165 8.44 -34.35 13.24
CA ASN A 165 9.37 -33.49 13.97
C ASN A 165 10.18 -32.61 13.01
N TYR A 166 10.45 -33.07 11.79
CA TYR A 166 11.19 -32.30 10.81
C TYR A 166 10.46 -31.08 10.30
N ILE A 167 9.12 -31.05 10.35
CA ILE A 167 8.31 -29.88 10.06
C ILE A 167 8.80 -28.69 10.89
N LEU A 168 9.13 -28.90 12.17
CA LEU A 168 9.65 -27.86 13.06
C LEU A 168 11.01 -27.30 12.61
N THR A 169 11.86 -28.17 12.09
CA THR A 169 13.18 -27.77 11.56
C THR A 169 12.99 -26.89 10.33
N LEU A 170 12.15 -27.30 9.38
CA LEU A 170 11.86 -26.52 8.18
C LEU A 170 11.24 -25.16 8.50
N GLN A 171 10.24 -25.14 9.38
CA GLN A 171 9.63 -23.88 9.84
C GLN A 171 10.62 -22.93 10.54
N SER A 172 11.65 -23.49 11.21
CA SER A 172 12.71 -22.71 11.85
C SER A 172 13.70 -22.09 10.86
N ASP A 173 13.79 -22.65 9.67
CA ASP A 173 14.65 -22.17 8.58
C ASP A 173 13.83 -21.46 7.49
N ASP A 174 12.81 -20.71 7.90
CA ASP A 174 11.97 -19.83 7.07
C ASP A 174 11.17 -20.51 5.94
N PHE A 175 10.86 -21.82 6.09
CA PHE A 175 9.96 -22.49 5.17
C PHE A 175 8.50 -22.12 5.48
N THR A 176 7.76 -21.75 4.45
CA THR A 176 6.29 -21.64 4.54
C THR A 176 5.69 -23.04 4.74
N LYS A 177 4.43 -23.10 5.10
CA LYS A 177 3.70 -24.37 5.28
C LYS A 177 3.68 -25.20 3.99
N GLU A 178 3.48 -24.54 2.86
CA GLU A 178 3.44 -25.12 1.53
C GLU A 178 4.81 -25.66 1.12
N GLU A 179 5.87 -24.88 1.28
CA GLU A 179 7.26 -25.29 1.02
C GLU A 179 7.69 -26.47 1.92
N ALA A 180 7.30 -26.44 3.20
CA ALA A 180 7.60 -27.53 4.12
C ALA A 180 6.84 -28.81 3.73
N ARG A 181 5.57 -28.71 3.31
CA ARG A 181 4.79 -29.84 2.78
C ARG A 181 5.43 -30.45 1.54
N GLU A 182 5.81 -29.60 0.59
CA GLU A 182 6.51 -30.03 -0.61
C GLU A 182 7.81 -30.76 -0.25
N CYS A 183 8.63 -30.17 0.61
CA CYS A 183 9.89 -30.76 1.05
C CYS A 183 9.69 -32.16 1.69
N ILE A 184 8.72 -32.30 2.60
CA ILE A 184 8.41 -33.59 3.25
C ILE A 184 7.92 -34.62 2.21
N ARG A 185 7.09 -34.22 1.23
CA ARG A 185 6.66 -35.13 0.15
C ARG A 185 7.83 -35.58 -0.71
N LEU A 186 8.77 -34.67 -1.00
CA LEU A 186 9.98 -35.01 -1.76
C LEU A 186 10.89 -35.98 -0.97
N ILE A 187 11.09 -35.74 0.34
CA ILE A 187 11.82 -36.68 1.20
C ILE A 187 11.17 -38.06 1.17
N ASN A 188 9.86 -38.13 1.34
CA ASN A 188 9.12 -39.37 1.32
C ASN A 188 9.24 -40.10 -0.02
N ARG A 189 9.14 -39.39 -1.14
CA ARG A 189 9.13 -39.96 -2.49
C ARG A 189 10.50 -40.42 -2.96
N TYR A 190 11.55 -39.67 -2.64
CA TYR A 190 12.86 -39.85 -3.26
C TYR A 190 13.95 -40.28 -2.29
N VAL A 191 13.91 -39.85 -1.03
CA VAL A 191 15.03 -40.01 -0.09
C VAL A 191 14.83 -41.18 0.85
N LEU A 192 13.60 -41.41 1.31
CA LEU A 192 13.33 -42.61 2.15
C LEU A 192 13.43 -43.90 1.33
N LYS A 193 14.19 -44.85 1.83
CA LYS A 193 14.29 -46.22 1.19
C LYS A 193 12.95 -46.94 1.13
N LYS A 194 12.09 -46.69 2.13
CA LYS A 194 10.72 -47.23 2.17
C LYS A 194 9.76 -46.07 2.43
N PRO A 195 9.12 -45.48 1.40
CA PRO A 195 8.18 -44.38 1.55
C PRO A 195 6.99 -44.75 2.45
N LEU A 196 6.44 -43.75 3.12
CA LEU A 196 5.14 -43.85 3.79
C LEU A 196 4.03 -43.88 2.74
N SER A 197 2.91 -44.51 3.08
CA SER A 197 1.69 -44.44 2.26
C SER A 197 1.13 -43.00 2.25
N ASP A 198 0.36 -42.65 1.22
CA ASP A 198 -0.28 -41.33 1.12
C ASP A 198 -1.16 -41.01 2.34
N LYS A 199 -1.87 -42.02 2.87
CA LYS A 199 -2.69 -41.87 4.08
C LYS A 199 -1.87 -41.49 5.32
N GLU A 200 -0.70 -42.12 5.50
CA GLU A 200 0.21 -41.78 6.61
C GLU A 200 0.81 -40.39 6.43
N LEU A 201 1.19 -40.08 5.19
CA LEU A 201 1.77 -38.79 4.85
C LEU A 201 0.75 -37.64 5.06
N ASP A 202 -0.51 -37.81 4.68
CA ASP A 202 -1.58 -36.85 4.88
C ASP A 202 -1.84 -36.58 6.37
N VAL A 203 -1.71 -37.62 7.22
CA VAL A 203 -1.80 -37.44 8.69
C VAL A 203 -0.65 -36.58 9.21
N ILE A 204 0.56 -36.76 8.68
CA ILE A 204 1.74 -35.97 9.07
C ILE A 204 1.58 -34.51 8.57
N LEU A 205 1.08 -34.30 7.35
CA LEU A 205 0.99 -33.03 6.69
C LEU A 205 -0.35 -32.28 6.92
N ARG A 206 -1.19 -32.76 7.83
CA ARG A 206 -2.43 -32.08 8.20
C ARG A 206 -2.16 -30.70 8.80
N ASP A 207 -3.10 -29.79 8.69
CA ASP A 207 -2.98 -28.42 9.18
C ASP A 207 -2.58 -28.33 10.66
N ASP A 208 -3.10 -29.24 11.47
CA ASP A 208 -2.80 -29.28 12.91
C ASP A 208 -1.35 -29.66 13.24
N ALA A 209 -0.67 -30.37 12.33
CA ALA A 209 0.75 -30.72 12.51
C ALA A 209 1.63 -29.46 12.50
N PHE A 210 1.26 -28.46 11.70
CA PHE A 210 1.94 -27.19 11.63
C PHE A 210 1.57 -26.24 12.78
N LYS A 211 0.49 -26.54 13.52
CA LYS A 211 0.05 -25.79 14.71
C LYS A 211 0.72 -26.25 16.01
N LYS A 212 1.25 -27.46 16.05
CA LYS A 212 1.88 -28.06 17.25
C LYS A 212 3.38 -27.80 17.36
N THR A 213 3.85 -26.67 16.93
CA THR A 213 5.28 -26.30 17.02
C THR A 213 5.69 -26.14 18.49
N SER A 214 6.75 -26.83 18.94
CA SER A 214 7.33 -26.59 20.25
C SER A 214 8.28 -25.41 20.20
N PHE A 215 7.89 -24.31 20.86
CA PHE A 215 8.72 -23.11 20.99
C PHE A 215 9.58 -23.15 22.26
N PHE A 216 9.76 -24.34 22.83
CA PHE A 216 10.55 -24.56 24.03
C PHE A 216 11.60 -25.66 23.78
N ARG A 217 12.82 -25.40 24.28
CA ARG A 217 13.84 -26.44 24.48
C ARG A 217 13.99 -26.57 25.99
N ASP A 218 13.55 -27.71 26.54
CA ASP A 218 13.41 -27.91 27.99
C ASP A 218 12.57 -26.81 28.62
N LYS A 219 13.19 -25.91 29.39
CA LYS A 219 12.53 -24.76 30.03
C LYS A 219 12.82 -23.44 29.32
N THR A 220 13.63 -23.45 28.25
CA THR A 220 14.05 -22.25 27.53
C THR A 220 13.09 -21.95 26.40
N PHE A 221 12.52 -20.75 26.38
CA PHE A 221 11.69 -20.28 25.27
C PHE A 221 12.57 -19.79 24.11
N LEU A 222 12.23 -20.21 22.89
CA LEU A 222 12.98 -19.93 21.66
C LEU A 222 12.34 -18.75 20.92
N PHE A 223 12.75 -17.55 21.28
CA PHE A 223 12.18 -16.29 20.76
C PHE A 223 12.32 -16.18 19.25
N ASP A 224 13.50 -16.48 18.71
CA ASP A 224 13.82 -16.48 17.29
C ASP A 224 12.89 -17.39 16.49
N LYS A 225 12.71 -18.63 16.95
CA LYS A 225 11.82 -19.61 16.31
C LYS A 225 10.35 -19.20 16.35
N PHE A 226 9.91 -18.63 17.48
CA PHE A 226 8.54 -18.18 17.61
C PHE A 226 8.27 -16.95 16.75
N ALA A 227 9.20 -15.99 16.69
CA ALA A 227 9.12 -14.82 15.82
C ALA A 227 9.08 -15.24 14.34
N THR A 228 9.96 -16.14 13.92
CA THR A 228 9.98 -16.70 12.56
C THR A 228 8.67 -17.40 12.21
N TYR A 229 8.15 -18.22 13.13
CA TYR A 229 6.86 -18.88 12.94
C TYR A 229 5.72 -17.87 12.73
N LEU A 230 5.64 -16.85 13.61
CA LEU A 230 4.61 -15.79 13.51
C LEU A 230 4.72 -15.02 12.19
N LYS A 231 5.92 -14.61 11.80
CA LYS A 231 6.17 -13.91 10.55
C LYS A 231 5.60 -14.69 9.36
N ASN A 232 5.88 -15.99 9.27
CA ASN A 232 5.52 -16.80 8.13
C ASN A 232 4.05 -17.26 8.15
N ASN A 233 3.53 -17.69 9.30
CA ASN A 233 2.19 -18.27 9.39
C ASN A 233 1.08 -17.25 9.63
N ASN A 234 1.44 -16.06 10.11
CA ASN A 234 0.50 -14.96 10.31
C ASN A 234 0.74 -13.80 9.34
N HIS A 235 1.61 -13.99 8.35
CA HIS A 235 1.95 -13.00 7.31
C HIS A 235 2.23 -11.63 7.92
N ILE A 236 3.19 -11.57 8.88
CA ILE A 236 3.54 -10.30 9.52
C ILE A 236 4.49 -9.52 8.60
N VAL A 237 4.13 -8.28 8.30
CA VAL A 237 4.90 -7.36 7.46
C VAL A 237 5.11 -6.03 8.17
N LYS A 238 6.05 -5.23 7.70
CA LYS A 238 6.25 -3.85 8.13
C LYS A 238 5.69 -2.89 7.09
N ILE A 239 4.77 -2.02 7.49
CA ILE A 239 4.21 -0.96 6.65
C ILE A 239 4.42 0.37 7.37
N ASN A 240 5.10 1.32 6.74
CA ASN A 240 5.44 2.61 7.33
C ASN A 240 6.10 2.48 8.73
N ASN A 241 7.09 1.60 8.84
CA ASN A 241 7.84 1.30 10.07
C ASN A 241 7.00 0.72 11.22
N GLN A 242 5.80 0.21 10.94
CA GLN A 242 4.94 -0.44 11.93
C GLN A 242 4.67 -1.88 11.52
N LEU A 243 4.71 -2.80 12.48
CA LEU A 243 4.34 -4.19 12.26
C LEU A 243 2.83 -4.32 12.03
N HIS A 244 2.48 -5.07 11.01
CA HIS A 244 1.10 -5.41 10.65
C HIS A 244 0.97 -6.91 10.53
N ILE A 245 -0.15 -7.44 10.98
CA ILE A 245 -0.51 -8.85 10.87
C ILE A 245 -1.68 -9.02 9.91
N TYR A 246 -1.63 -10.03 9.05
CA TYR A 246 -2.76 -10.37 8.19
C TYR A 246 -3.89 -11.00 8.99
N LYS A 247 -5.06 -10.39 8.93
CA LYS A 247 -6.25 -10.83 9.66
C LYS A 247 -7.51 -10.49 8.88
N ASP A 248 -8.39 -11.45 8.71
CA ASP A 248 -9.70 -11.27 8.07
C ASP A 248 -9.63 -10.54 6.72
N GLY A 249 -8.62 -10.86 5.91
CA GLY A 249 -8.46 -10.34 4.55
C GLY A 249 -7.66 -9.03 4.41
N ILE A 250 -7.21 -8.42 5.50
CA ILE A 250 -6.42 -7.18 5.50
C ILE A 250 -5.23 -7.25 6.47
N TYR A 251 -4.32 -6.30 6.34
CA TYR A 251 -3.21 -6.09 7.27
C TYR A 251 -3.58 -5.09 8.35
N VAL A 252 -3.65 -5.56 9.60
CA VAL A 252 -4.02 -4.76 10.77
C VAL A 252 -2.77 -4.38 11.56
N SER A 253 -2.63 -3.09 11.91
CA SER A 253 -1.49 -2.59 12.69
C SER A 253 -1.70 -2.76 14.18
N GLY A 254 -0.60 -2.91 14.91
CA GLY A 254 -0.56 -2.80 16.37
C GLY A 254 0.00 -4.03 17.07
N ALA A 255 0.82 -3.77 18.09
CA ALA A 255 1.41 -4.81 18.91
C ALA A 255 0.34 -5.72 19.57
N GLY A 256 -0.81 -5.16 19.97
CA GLY A 256 -1.91 -5.91 20.57
C GLY A 256 -2.51 -6.98 19.67
N GLU A 257 -2.60 -6.74 18.36
CA GLU A 257 -3.10 -7.75 17.40
C GLU A 257 -2.11 -8.91 17.26
N ILE A 258 -0.81 -8.60 17.19
CA ILE A 258 0.25 -9.60 17.12
C ILE A 258 0.34 -10.36 18.45
N GLU A 259 0.30 -9.68 19.59
CA GLU A 259 0.24 -10.31 20.91
C GLU A 259 -1.00 -11.20 21.07
N GLY A 260 -2.14 -10.80 20.52
CA GLY A 260 -3.35 -11.62 20.48
C GLY A 260 -3.13 -12.94 19.71
N ALA A 261 -2.43 -12.89 18.59
CA ALA A 261 -2.04 -14.10 17.85
C ALA A 261 -1.06 -14.97 18.66
N MET A 262 -0.10 -14.37 19.38
CA MET A 262 0.82 -15.09 20.26
C MET A 262 0.09 -15.83 21.37
N ILE A 263 -0.90 -15.18 22.02
CA ILE A 263 -1.68 -15.77 23.12
C ILE A 263 -2.59 -16.90 22.62
N LYS A 264 -3.09 -16.81 21.40
CA LYS A 264 -3.86 -17.92 20.79
C LYS A 264 -3.01 -19.18 20.61
N LEU A 265 -1.72 -19.01 20.36
CA LEU A 265 -0.77 -20.13 20.21
C LEU A 265 -0.26 -20.64 21.56
N ILE A 266 0.07 -19.72 22.47
CA ILE A 266 0.58 -20.02 23.83
C ILE A 266 -0.19 -19.15 24.83
N SER A 267 -1.24 -19.71 25.41
CA SER A 267 -2.21 -18.97 26.23
C SER A 267 -1.63 -18.28 27.49
N ASN A 268 -0.54 -18.80 28.04
CA ASN A 268 0.12 -18.28 29.25
C ASN A 268 1.43 -17.53 28.95
N LEU A 269 1.65 -17.07 27.70
CA LEU A 269 2.87 -16.37 27.31
C LEU A 269 3.03 -15.06 28.06
N LYS A 270 4.10 -14.95 28.86
CA LYS A 270 4.39 -13.79 29.71
C LYS A 270 4.58 -12.51 28.90
N ARG A 271 4.16 -11.36 29.45
CA ARG A 271 4.29 -10.05 28.80
C ARG A 271 5.73 -9.76 28.32
N ALA A 272 6.72 -9.99 29.18
CA ALA A 272 8.14 -9.76 28.84
C ALA A 272 8.56 -10.60 27.61
N TRP A 273 8.07 -11.83 27.48
CA TRP A 273 8.37 -12.68 26.34
C TRP A 273 7.67 -12.21 25.08
N ARG A 274 6.42 -11.72 25.19
CA ARG A 274 5.73 -11.13 24.03
C ARG A 274 6.46 -9.89 23.50
N SER A 275 6.92 -9.00 24.42
CA SER A 275 7.69 -7.81 24.05
C SER A 275 9.01 -8.16 23.38
N GLU A 276 9.69 -9.22 23.85
CA GLU A 276 10.92 -9.71 23.23
C GLU A 276 10.67 -10.25 21.82
N VAL A 277 9.59 -11.03 21.63
CA VAL A 277 9.20 -11.53 20.28
C VAL A 277 8.87 -10.38 19.33
N LEU A 278 8.19 -9.33 19.80
CA LEU A 278 7.94 -8.13 18.98
C LEU A 278 9.24 -7.46 18.55
N SER A 279 10.22 -7.33 19.47
CA SER A 279 11.54 -6.79 19.16
C SER A 279 12.28 -7.64 18.12
N TYR A 280 12.21 -8.97 18.21
CA TYR A 280 12.74 -9.86 17.16
C TYR A 280 12.05 -9.62 15.81
N LEU A 281 10.73 -9.51 15.77
CA LEU A 281 9.98 -9.25 14.53
C LEU A 281 10.38 -7.91 13.91
N GLU A 282 10.55 -6.86 14.72
CA GLU A 282 10.98 -5.54 14.24
C GLU A 282 12.37 -5.55 13.58
N ILE A 283 13.29 -6.37 14.11
CA ILE A 283 14.63 -6.52 13.56
C ILE A 283 14.65 -7.45 12.35
N MET A 284 13.89 -8.56 12.40
CA MET A 284 13.86 -9.55 11.32
C MET A 284 13.18 -9.05 10.04
N ILE A 285 12.25 -8.09 10.17
CA ILE A 285 11.53 -7.49 9.02
C ILE A 285 12.17 -6.14 8.72
N GLU A 286 13.26 -6.16 7.95
CA GLU A 286 14.06 -4.97 7.65
C GLU A 286 13.34 -4.02 6.69
N GLU A 287 12.64 -4.56 5.68
CA GLU A 287 12.06 -3.76 4.61
C GLU A 287 10.59 -3.42 4.85
N ASN A 288 10.22 -2.20 4.47
CA ASN A 288 8.83 -1.79 4.45
C ASN A 288 8.11 -2.35 3.22
N THR A 289 7.05 -3.09 3.46
CA THR A 289 6.15 -3.57 2.42
C THR A 289 5.30 -2.43 1.88
N LYS A 290 5.25 -2.27 0.57
CA LYS A 290 4.41 -1.27 -0.08
C LYS A 290 2.95 -1.74 -0.12
N ALA A 291 2.03 -0.83 0.20
CA ALA A 291 0.61 -1.10 0.03
C ALA A 291 0.30 -1.38 -1.45
N THR A 292 -0.63 -2.31 -1.67
CA THR A 292 -1.09 -2.68 -3.00
C THR A 292 -1.79 -1.50 -3.69
N ASN A 293 -1.85 -1.57 -5.02
CA ASN A 293 -2.49 -0.59 -5.90
C ASN A 293 -3.83 -0.07 -5.34
N PRO A 294 -4.05 1.25 -5.28
CA PRO A 294 -5.26 1.88 -4.76
C PRO A 294 -6.55 1.49 -5.51
N ASN A 295 -6.44 0.92 -6.71
CA ASN A 295 -7.59 0.43 -7.46
C ASN A 295 -8.24 -0.84 -6.87
N ILE A 296 -7.62 -1.47 -5.87
CA ILE A 296 -8.21 -2.60 -5.17
C ILE A 296 -8.90 -2.10 -3.90
N ILE A 297 -10.17 -2.37 -3.75
CA ILE A 297 -10.98 -2.09 -2.56
C ILE A 297 -11.33 -3.42 -1.90
N ALA A 298 -11.08 -3.55 -0.60
CA ALA A 298 -11.50 -4.70 0.18
C ALA A 298 -12.90 -4.47 0.74
N PHE A 299 -13.82 -5.39 0.47
CA PHE A 299 -15.14 -5.52 1.07
C PHE A 299 -15.13 -6.66 2.10
N SER A 300 -16.19 -6.83 2.87
CA SER A 300 -16.24 -7.91 3.87
C SER A 300 -16.15 -9.32 3.26
N ASN A 301 -16.53 -9.48 1.99
CA ASN A 301 -16.57 -10.76 1.27
C ASN A 301 -15.48 -10.94 0.20
N GLY A 302 -14.55 -9.97 0.00
CA GLY A 302 -13.47 -10.12 -0.99
C GLY A 302 -12.90 -8.80 -1.49
N LEU A 303 -12.13 -8.89 -2.57
CA LEU A 303 -11.36 -7.81 -3.18
C LEU A 303 -11.96 -7.40 -4.52
N TYR A 304 -12.37 -6.15 -4.65
CA TYR A 304 -12.88 -5.57 -5.88
C TYR A 304 -11.82 -4.71 -6.58
N ASN A 305 -11.61 -4.92 -7.86
CA ASN A 305 -10.72 -4.11 -8.69
C ASN A 305 -11.53 -3.12 -9.53
N ILE A 306 -11.32 -1.82 -9.31
CA ILE A 306 -12.06 -0.75 -10.00
C ILE A 306 -11.78 -0.74 -11.50
N ARG A 307 -10.57 -1.11 -11.96
CA ARG A 307 -10.16 -0.99 -13.36
C ARG A 307 -10.90 -1.94 -14.29
N ASP A 308 -11.01 -3.20 -13.87
CA ASP A 308 -11.59 -4.27 -14.69
C ASP A 308 -12.92 -4.80 -14.14
N GLY A 309 -13.35 -4.33 -12.96
CA GLY A 309 -14.57 -4.78 -12.30
C GLY A 309 -14.49 -6.20 -11.72
N SER A 310 -13.30 -6.82 -11.71
CA SER A 310 -13.13 -8.17 -11.18
C SER A 310 -13.29 -8.20 -9.66
N PHE A 311 -13.86 -9.30 -9.17
CA PHE A 311 -14.01 -9.58 -7.75
C PHE A 311 -13.33 -10.90 -7.41
N LYS A 312 -12.47 -10.93 -6.39
CA LYS A 312 -11.63 -12.07 -6.04
C LYS A 312 -11.66 -12.33 -4.54
N GLU A 313 -11.33 -13.54 -4.16
CA GLU A 313 -11.11 -13.90 -2.76
C GLU A 313 -9.91 -13.15 -2.15
N PHE A 314 -9.89 -13.10 -0.83
CA PHE A 314 -8.78 -12.52 -0.08
C PHE A 314 -7.51 -13.35 -0.22
N THR A 315 -6.38 -12.67 -0.34
CA THR A 315 -5.04 -13.26 -0.33
C THR A 315 -4.07 -12.38 0.44
N PRO A 316 -3.11 -12.96 1.20
CA PRO A 316 -2.06 -12.20 1.86
C PRO A 316 -1.13 -11.43 0.91
N ASP A 317 -1.09 -11.81 -0.37
CA ASP A 317 -0.29 -11.11 -1.39
C ASP A 317 -0.80 -9.71 -1.69
N VAL A 318 -2.07 -9.44 -1.35
CA VAL A 318 -2.68 -8.12 -1.48
C VAL A 318 -2.52 -7.34 -0.18
N VAL A 319 -1.53 -6.46 -0.14
CA VAL A 319 -1.24 -5.63 1.04
C VAL A 319 -2.19 -4.45 1.10
N ILE A 320 -3.27 -4.61 1.87
CA ILE A 320 -4.31 -3.59 2.08
C ILE A 320 -4.64 -3.50 3.58
N THR A 321 -4.86 -2.27 4.07
CA THR A 321 -5.10 -1.99 5.50
C THR A 321 -6.51 -1.51 5.81
N ASN A 322 -7.31 -1.24 4.78
CA ASN A 322 -8.68 -0.78 4.90
C ASN A 322 -9.64 -1.82 4.34
N LYS A 323 -10.74 -2.05 5.01
CA LYS A 323 -11.82 -2.93 4.57
C LYS A 323 -13.17 -2.28 4.83
N ILE A 324 -13.99 -2.20 3.80
CA ILE A 324 -15.39 -1.81 3.93
C ILE A 324 -16.11 -2.96 4.65
N PRO A 325 -16.80 -2.71 5.77
CA PRO A 325 -17.38 -3.78 6.60
C PRO A 325 -18.58 -4.49 5.96
N TRP A 326 -19.03 -4.03 4.80
CA TRP A 326 -20.16 -4.53 4.06
C TRP A 326 -19.74 -5.40 2.88
N PRO A 327 -20.54 -6.39 2.44
CA PRO A 327 -20.21 -7.20 1.29
C PRO A 327 -20.44 -6.42 -0.02
N TYR A 328 -19.60 -6.70 -1.01
CA TYR A 328 -19.87 -6.29 -2.38
C TYR A 328 -20.99 -7.16 -2.98
N ASN A 329 -22.05 -6.51 -3.45
CA ASN A 329 -23.18 -7.14 -4.12
C ASN A 329 -23.51 -6.38 -5.41
N PRO A 330 -23.22 -6.94 -6.59
CA PRO A 330 -23.49 -6.28 -7.88
C PRO A 330 -24.98 -6.15 -8.21
N ALA A 331 -25.86 -6.87 -7.51
CA ALA A 331 -27.31 -6.84 -7.69
C ALA A 331 -28.02 -6.05 -6.57
N ALA A 332 -27.27 -5.35 -5.71
CA ALA A 332 -27.87 -4.58 -4.62
C ALA A 332 -28.80 -3.48 -5.14
N HIS A 333 -29.94 -3.32 -4.50
CA HIS A 333 -30.89 -2.24 -4.71
C HIS A 333 -31.68 -1.97 -3.42
N ASP A 334 -31.99 -0.71 -3.16
CA ASP A 334 -32.76 -0.28 -1.98
C ASP A 334 -33.56 0.99 -2.31
N ASP A 335 -34.89 0.85 -2.34
CA ASP A 335 -35.79 1.95 -2.69
C ASP A 335 -35.74 3.11 -1.69
N LEU A 336 -35.55 2.82 -0.38
CA LEU A 336 -35.50 3.83 0.65
C LEU A 336 -34.25 4.70 0.50
N LEU A 337 -33.10 4.07 0.29
CA LEU A 337 -31.85 4.79 0.06
C LEU A 337 -31.93 5.60 -1.24
N ASP A 338 -32.47 5.01 -2.31
CA ASP A 338 -32.60 5.69 -3.60
C ASP A 338 -33.49 6.93 -3.50
N HIS A 339 -34.66 6.80 -2.89
CA HIS A 339 -35.54 7.91 -2.61
C HIS A 339 -34.86 8.98 -1.72
N THR A 340 -34.19 8.55 -0.67
CA THR A 340 -33.51 9.48 0.26
C THR A 340 -32.44 10.30 -0.45
N LEU A 341 -31.60 9.68 -1.28
CA LEU A 341 -30.55 10.39 -2.02
C LEU A 341 -31.16 11.38 -3.04
N ASN A 342 -32.24 11.02 -3.73
CA ASN A 342 -32.97 11.94 -4.62
C ASN A 342 -33.54 13.14 -3.85
N ARG A 343 -34.14 12.90 -2.68
CA ARG A 343 -34.65 13.96 -1.82
C ARG A 343 -33.52 14.89 -1.31
N LEU A 344 -32.38 14.34 -0.90
CA LEU A 344 -31.20 15.14 -0.48
C LEU A 344 -30.66 16.00 -1.62
N ALA A 345 -30.70 15.48 -2.84
CA ALA A 345 -30.31 16.21 -4.05
C ALA A 345 -31.36 17.25 -4.51
N CYS A 346 -32.57 17.27 -3.91
CA CYS A 346 -33.73 18.01 -4.40
C CYS A 346 -34.06 17.68 -5.85
N ASP A 347 -34.02 16.40 -6.21
CA ASP A 347 -34.27 15.85 -7.54
C ASP A 347 -33.33 16.37 -8.66
N ASP A 348 -32.22 17.00 -8.29
CA ASP A 348 -31.14 17.43 -9.20
C ASP A 348 -30.23 16.23 -9.50
N PRO A 349 -30.23 15.71 -10.75
CA PRO A 349 -29.45 14.51 -11.09
C PRO A 349 -27.94 14.73 -11.00
N GLU A 350 -27.44 15.95 -11.18
CA GLU A 350 -26.01 16.28 -11.07
C GLU A 350 -25.58 16.29 -9.60
N VAL A 351 -26.40 16.87 -8.71
CA VAL A 351 -26.14 16.81 -7.25
C VAL A 351 -26.22 15.37 -6.76
N ARG A 352 -27.22 14.58 -7.22
CA ARG A 352 -27.31 13.17 -6.91
C ARG A 352 -26.05 12.42 -7.33
N ALA A 353 -25.59 12.60 -8.57
CA ALA A 353 -24.37 12.00 -9.06
C ALA A 353 -23.15 12.39 -8.22
N LEU A 354 -23.07 13.65 -7.81
CA LEU A 354 -21.98 14.13 -6.94
C LEU A 354 -21.99 13.45 -5.56
N LEU A 355 -23.17 13.20 -4.95
CA LEU A 355 -23.27 12.47 -3.68
C LEU A 355 -22.71 11.04 -3.82
N GLU A 356 -23.06 10.33 -4.89
CA GLU A 356 -22.52 8.99 -5.18
C GLU A 356 -21.00 9.02 -5.40
N GLU A 357 -20.52 10.02 -6.13
CA GLU A 357 -19.09 10.25 -6.39
C GLU A 357 -18.30 10.52 -5.10
N MET A 358 -18.87 11.30 -4.18
CA MET A 358 -18.28 11.55 -2.86
C MET A 358 -18.10 10.26 -2.07
N VAL A 359 -19.16 9.42 -2.02
CA VAL A 359 -19.13 8.12 -1.36
C VAL A 359 -18.05 7.23 -1.97
N GLY A 360 -18.04 7.12 -3.28
CA GLY A 360 -17.05 6.32 -4.01
C GLY A 360 -15.62 6.79 -3.81
N TYR A 361 -15.42 8.10 -3.86
CA TYR A 361 -14.10 8.67 -3.65
C TYR A 361 -13.55 8.41 -2.25
N CYS A 362 -14.41 8.33 -1.22
CA CYS A 362 -14.00 7.93 0.12
C CYS A 362 -13.44 6.49 0.18
N MET A 363 -13.87 5.59 -0.68
CA MET A 363 -13.33 4.21 -0.72
C MET A 363 -11.97 4.13 -1.45
N TYR A 364 -11.55 5.18 -2.16
CA TYR A 364 -10.34 5.21 -2.98
C TYR A 364 -9.13 5.73 -2.21
N ARG A 365 -8.01 4.98 -2.20
CA ARG A 365 -6.82 5.29 -1.40
C ARG A 365 -5.81 6.22 -2.07
N ARG A 366 -6.28 7.23 -2.83
CA ARG A 366 -5.47 8.31 -3.43
C ARG A 366 -6.25 9.63 -3.47
N ASN A 367 -5.53 10.75 -3.46
CA ASN A 367 -6.09 12.10 -3.47
C ASN A 367 -5.77 12.88 -4.77
N GLU A 368 -5.78 12.22 -5.92
CA GLU A 368 -5.39 12.81 -7.22
C GLU A 368 -6.21 14.04 -7.61
N LEU A 369 -7.51 14.04 -7.27
CA LEU A 369 -8.39 15.16 -7.61
C LEU A 369 -8.28 16.33 -6.64
N GLY A 370 -7.64 16.14 -5.48
CA GLY A 370 -7.34 17.20 -4.53
C GLY A 370 -8.57 17.98 -4.05
N LYS A 371 -9.69 17.27 -3.73
CA LYS A 371 -10.95 17.89 -3.32
C LYS A 371 -11.34 17.52 -1.89
N ALA A 372 -11.93 18.48 -1.20
CA ALA A 372 -12.61 18.35 0.09
C ALA A 372 -14.05 18.85 -0.06
N PHE A 373 -14.97 18.23 0.65
CA PHE A 373 -16.41 18.46 0.52
C PHE A 373 -16.96 19.17 1.77
N ILE A 374 -17.77 20.19 1.54
CA ILE A 374 -18.51 20.89 2.59
C ILE A 374 -20.00 20.83 2.25
N LEU A 375 -20.76 20.14 3.07
CA LEU A 375 -22.23 20.10 2.98
C LEU A 375 -22.80 21.33 3.66
N ILE A 376 -23.46 22.19 2.91
CA ILE A 376 -24.02 23.44 3.43
C ILE A 376 -25.54 23.43 3.40
N GLY A 377 -26.17 24.02 4.38
CA GLY A 377 -27.62 24.17 4.45
C GLY A 377 -28.10 24.41 5.88
N ASP A 378 -29.39 24.74 6.02
CA ASP A 378 -30.02 25.02 7.31
C ASP A 378 -30.18 23.73 8.17
N LYS A 379 -30.84 23.87 9.30
CA LYS A 379 -31.20 22.73 10.17
C LYS A 379 -32.23 21.83 9.47
N SER A 380 -32.18 20.55 9.81
CA SER A 380 -33.11 19.52 9.27
C SER A 380 -33.07 19.31 7.76
N ASN A 381 -31.91 19.50 7.13
CA ASN A 381 -31.69 19.29 5.69
C ASN A 381 -31.11 17.92 5.34
N GLY A 382 -30.85 17.05 6.32
CA GLY A 382 -30.31 15.71 6.10
C GLY A 382 -28.78 15.61 6.03
N LYS A 383 -28.01 16.69 6.22
CA LYS A 383 -26.53 16.67 6.23
C LYS A 383 -25.96 15.62 7.18
N SER A 384 -26.31 15.70 8.48
CA SER A 384 -25.83 14.75 9.49
C SER A 384 -26.33 13.33 9.26
N THR A 385 -27.49 13.14 8.62
CA THR A 385 -27.98 11.83 8.22
C THR A 385 -27.10 11.24 7.12
N PHE A 386 -26.83 12.01 6.07
CA PHE A 386 -25.93 11.59 4.99
C PHE A 386 -24.52 11.24 5.51
N LEU A 387 -23.93 12.12 6.32
CA LEU A 387 -22.61 11.83 6.92
C LEU A 387 -22.64 10.58 7.82
N HIS A 388 -23.71 10.35 8.56
CA HIS A 388 -23.86 9.15 9.39
C HIS A 388 -23.89 7.87 8.54
N VAL A 389 -24.64 7.89 7.43
CA VAL A 389 -24.72 6.77 6.49
C VAL A 389 -23.37 6.49 5.83
N VAL A 390 -22.62 7.55 5.43
CA VAL A 390 -21.27 7.41 4.90
C VAL A 390 -20.31 6.86 5.95
N LYS A 391 -20.38 7.32 7.21
CA LYS A 391 -19.58 6.78 8.33
C LYS A 391 -19.83 5.28 8.50
N ASN A 392 -21.09 4.87 8.49
CA ASN A 392 -21.49 3.48 8.64
C ASN A 392 -20.98 2.61 7.49
N LEU A 393 -21.10 3.09 6.25
CA LEU A 393 -20.54 2.41 5.08
C LEU A 393 -19.05 2.16 5.21
N LEU A 394 -18.29 3.18 5.59
CA LEU A 394 -16.83 3.07 5.68
C LEU A 394 -16.36 2.25 6.88
N GLY A 395 -17.12 2.26 7.97
CA GLY A 395 -16.79 1.66 9.27
C GLY A 395 -15.85 2.53 10.11
N ASP A 396 -16.06 2.53 11.42
CA ASP A 396 -15.38 3.41 12.39
C ASP A 396 -13.85 3.35 12.33
N GLN A 397 -13.30 2.16 12.06
CA GLN A 397 -11.85 1.98 11.97
C GLN A 397 -11.23 2.73 10.78
N ASN A 398 -12.00 3.06 9.75
CA ASN A 398 -11.53 3.72 8.52
C ASN A 398 -11.78 5.23 8.51
N ILE A 399 -12.33 5.80 9.58
CA ILE A 399 -12.63 7.23 9.67
C ILE A 399 -11.86 7.92 10.79
N ALA A 400 -11.65 9.21 10.61
CA ALA A 400 -11.27 10.17 11.64
C ALA A 400 -12.36 11.25 11.74
N SER A 401 -12.39 11.99 12.86
CA SER A 401 -13.40 13.03 13.10
C SER A 401 -12.73 14.30 13.65
N LEU A 402 -11.79 14.84 12.88
CA LEU A 402 -11.09 16.08 13.20
C LEU A 402 -11.83 17.27 12.60
N ASP A 403 -11.99 18.33 13.38
CA ASP A 403 -12.45 19.62 12.88
C ASP A 403 -11.42 20.23 11.92
N LEU A 404 -11.89 21.13 11.05
CA LEU A 404 -11.04 21.80 10.07
C LEU A 404 -9.86 22.57 10.73
N LYS A 405 -10.07 23.16 11.91
CA LYS A 405 -9.03 23.84 12.70
C LYS A 405 -8.01 22.89 13.31
N GLU A 406 -8.40 21.67 13.63
CA GLU A 406 -7.55 20.66 14.27
C GLU A 406 -6.59 19.98 13.28
N LEU A 407 -6.83 20.10 11.97
CA LEU A 407 -6.00 19.45 10.95
C LEU A 407 -4.52 19.88 10.98
N GLY A 408 -4.23 21.05 11.56
CA GLY A 408 -2.87 21.58 11.72
C GLY A 408 -2.21 21.26 13.06
N ASP A 409 -2.90 20.61 13.98
CA ASP A 409 -2.42 20.35 15.33
C ASP A 409 -1.40 19.23 15.34
N ARG A 410 -0.31 19.43 16.07
CA ARG A 410 0.89 18.59 16.11
C ARG A 410 0.61 17.08 16.24
N PHE A 411 -0.32 16.68 17.12
CA PHE A 411 -0.62 15.27 17.39
C PHE A 411 -1.90 14.79 16.69
N LYS A 412 -2.82 15.69 16.39
CA LYS A 412 -4.13 15.37 15.81
C LYS A 412 -4.04 14.89 14.36
N THR A 413 -3.20 15.54 13.57
CA THR A 413 -3.01 15.16 12.16
C THR A 413 -2.57 13.70 11.99
N ALA A 414 -1.89 13.11 12.98
CA ALA A 414 -1.48 11.71 12.97
C ALA A 414 -2.67 10.72 12.99
N GLU A 415 -3.85 11.15 13.42
CA GLU A 415 -5.07 10.33 13.42
C GLU A 415 -5.60 10.06 12.00
N LEU A 416 -5.18 10.86 11.01
CA LEU A 416 -5.54 10.65 9.60
C LEU A 416 -4.78 9.47 8.98
N PHE A 417 -3.70 9.03 9.61
CA PHE A 417 -2.89 7.94 9.07
C PHE A 417 -3.69 6.65 8.93
N GLY A 418 -3.76 6.12 7.71
CA GLY A 418 -4.48 4.89 7.43
C GLY A 418 -6.01 5.04 7.37
N LYS A 419 -6.56 6.26 7.39
CA LYS A 419 -8.00 6.50 7.32
C LYS A 419 -8.47 6.77 5.89
N LEU A 420 -9.66 6.30 5.55
CA LEU A 420 -10.31 6.53 4.25
C LEU A 420 -10.96 7.92 4.19
N ALA A 421 -11.55 8.37 5.28
CA ALA A 421 -12.18 9.67 5.37
C ALA A 421 -11.96 10.33 6.74
N ASN A 422 -11.96 11.66 6.75
CA ASN A 422 -12.17 12.50 7.92
C ASN A 422 -13.52 13.17 7.80
N ILE A 423 -14.41 12.90 8.74
CA ILE A 423 -15.79 13.38 8.72
C ILE A 423 -16.06 14.22 9.96
N GLY A 424 -16.12 15.55 9.76
CA GLY A 424 -16.48 16.54 10.78
C GLY A 424 -17.92 17.01 10.58
N ASP A 425 -18.78 16.77 11.56
CA ASP A 425 -20.17 17.23 11.54
C ASP A 425 -20.30 18.56 12.31
N ASP A 426 -21.04 19.51 11.74
CA ASP A 426 -21.33 20.84 12.31
C ASP A 426 -20.07 21.64 12.69
N ILE A 427 -19.15 21.82 11.69
CA ILE A 427 -17.95 22.63 11.91
C ILE A 427 -18.32 24.10 12.18
N GLY A 428 -17.62 24.70 13.16
CA GLY A 428 -17.82 26.10 13.53
C GLY A 428 -17.41 27.08 12.42
N ASP A 429 -17.90 28.31 12.51
CA ASP A 429 -17.62 29.41 11.58
C ASP A 429 -16.36 30.21 11.92
N GLU A 430 -15.51 29.71 12.82
CA GLU A 430 -14.28 30.37 13.26
C GLU A 430 -13.29 30.58 12.08
N PHE A 431 -12.68 31.76 12.05
CA PHE A 431 -11.71 32.14 11.02
C PHE A 431 -10.44 31.25 11.05
N ILE A 432 -10.07 30.68 9.91
CA ILE A 432 -8.89 29.84 9.75
C ILE A 432 -7.74 30.65 9.16
N ALA A 433 -6.78 31.02 10.00
CA ALA A 433 -5.65 31.85 9.61
C ALA A 433 -4.61 31.13 8.74
N ASN A 434 -4.47 29.82 8.88
CA ASN A 434 -3.47 29.03 8.18
C ASN A 434 -4.04 27.73 7.61
N ALA A 435 -4.26 27.70 6.32
CA ALA A 435 -4.73 26.53 5.58
C ALA A 435 -3.59 25.71 4.92
N SER A 436 -2.34 25.92 5.31
CA SER A 436 -1.18 25.27 4.68
C SER A 436 -1.24 23.75 4.79
N VAL A 437 -1.48 23.24 5.99
CA VAL A 437 -1.58 21.80 6.25
C VAL A 437 -2.81 21.21 5.55
N PHE A 438 -3.96 21.87 5.63
CA PHE A 438 -5.18 21.47 4.92
C PHE A 438 -4.92 21.26 3.41
N LYS A 439 -4.24 22.23 2.77
CA LYS A 439 -3.93 22.15 1.33
C LYS A 439 -3.08 20.91 0.99
N LYS A 440 -2.07 20.61 1.81
CA LYS A 440 -1.22 19.42 1.65
C LYS A 440 -2.01 18.11 1.85
N LEU A 441 -2.83 18.08 2.90
CA LEU A 441 -3.62 16.88 3.21
C LEU A 441 -4.63 16.56 2.11
N VAL A 442 -5.31 17.58 1.57
CA VAL A 442 -6.31 17.39 0.51
C VAL A 442 -5.69 16.92 -0.81
N THR A 443 -4.47 17.36 -1.12
CA THR A 443 -3.74 16.92 -2.34
C THR A 443 -2.98 15.60 -2.17
N GLY A 444 -2.93 15.05 -0.95
CA GLY A 444 -2.19 13.82 -0.69
C GLY A 444 -0.67 14.02 -0.64
N ASP A 445 -0.22 15.26 -0.45
CA ASP A 445 1.19 15.56 -0.28
C ASP A 445 1.72 14.92 1.01
N ARG A 446 3.03 14.68 1.03
CA ARG A 446 3.70 14.11 2.19
C ARG A 446 3.68 15.10 3.36
N VAL A 447 3.24 14.62 4.53
CA VAL A 447 3.20 15.38 5.78
C VAL A 447 4.00 14.67 6.85
N ASN A 448 4.69 15.46 7.68
CA ASN A 448 5.37 14.98 8.87
C ASN A 448 4.45 15.18 10.07
N VAL A 449 4.25 14.13 10.83
CA VAL A 449 3.35 14.09 12.00
C VAL A 449 3.99 13.30 13.13
N GLU A 450 3.42 13.44 14.32
CA GLU A 450 3.91 12.68 15.47
C GLU A 450 2.76 12.19 16.35
N ARG A 451 3.01 11.09 17.05
CA ARG A 451 2.15 10.59 18.12
C ARG A 451 2.79 10.86 19.47
N LYS A 452 1.98 11.09 20.47
CA LYS A 452 2.50 11.36 21.82
C LYS A 452 3.38 10.20 22.30
N GLY A 453 4.65 10.50 22.60
CA GLY A 453 5.62 9.51 23.10
C GLY A 453 6.18 8.57 22.03
N GLN A 454 6.05 8.89 20.75
CA GLN A 454 6.65 8.15 19.63
C GLN A 454 7.44 9.11 18.74
N ASP A 455 8.38 8.55 17.96
CA ASP A 455 9.13 9.31 16.99
C ASP A 455 8.21 9.86 15.87
N PRO A 456 8.52 11.05 15.32
CA PRO A 456 7.82 11.59 14.17
C PRO A 456 7.90 10.64 12.96
N PHE A 457 6.85 10.59 12.18
CA PHE A 457 6.81 9.81 10.94
C PHE A 457 6.16 10.62 9.81
N GLU A 458 6.43 10.19 8.59
CA GLU A 458 5.89 10.83 7.40
C GLU A 458 4.98 9.88 6.63
N PHE A 459 3.88 10.44 6.10
CA PHE A 459 2.98 9.68 5.24
C PHE A 459 2.34 10.56 4.16
N ASN A 460 1.87 9.93 3.10
CA ASN A 460 1.01 10.56 2.11
C ASN A 460 -0.44 10.35 2.49
N ASN A 461 -1.17 11.44 2.72
CA ASN A 461 -2.58 11.35 3.10
C ASN A 461 -3.44 10.90 1.93
N TYR A 462 -4.33 9.94 2.16
CA TYR A 462 -5.39 9.56 1.22
C TYR A 462 -6.80 9.70 1.81
N SER A 463 -6.90 10.15 3.05
CA SER A 463 -8.18 10.44 3.70
C SER A 463 -8.92 11.56 2.96
N LYS A 464 -10.21 11.37 2.69
CA LYS A 464 -11.09 12.40 2.11
C LYS A 464 -11.69 13.24 3.22
N PHE A 465 -11.87 14.52 2.96
CA PHE A 465 -12.42 15.44 3.94
C PHE A 465 -13.87 15.75 3.59
N LEU A 466 -14.77 15.39 4.49
CA LEU A 466 -16.19 15.68 4.45
C LEU A 466 -16.56 16.47 5.69
N PHE A 467 -17.11 17.66 5.50
CA PHE A 467 -17.57 18.51 6.57
C PHE A 467 -19.03 18.89 6.36
N SER A 468 -19.78 19.11 7.45
CA SER A 468 -21.04 19.82 7.37
C SER A 468 -20.92 21.15 8.10
N ALA A 469 -21.63 22.17 7.59
CA ALA A 469 -21.69 23.48 8.19
C ALA A 469 -23.06 24.14 7.91
N ASN A 470 -23.46 25.04 8.79
CA ASN A 470 -24.54 25.98 8.47
C ASN A 470 -23.96 27.20 7.74
N ASN A 471 -22.77 27.67 8.15
CA ASN A 471 -21.99 28.69 7.48
C ASN A 471 -20.57 28.19 7.30
N ILE A 472 -19.99 28.42 6.12
CA ILE A 472 -18.61 28.00 5.85
C ILE A 472 -17.66 28.97 6.53
N PRO A 473 -16.67 28.51 7.32
CA PRO A 473 -15.70 29.40 7.95
C PRO A 473 -14.89 30.18 6.93
N ARG A 474 -14.57 31.43 7.24
CA ARG A 474 -13.65 32.21 6.41
C ARG A 474 -12.24 31.65 6.53
N ILE A 475 -11.64 31.31 5.40
CA ILE A 475 -10.28 30.74 5.35
C ILE A 475 -9.35 31.74 4.67
N LYS A 476 -8.27 32.13 5.35
CA LYS A 476 -7.29 33.05 4.77
C LYS A 476 -6.57 32.39 3.59
N ASP A 477 -6.97 32.74 2.39
CA ASP A 477 -6.37 32.28 1.15
C ASP A 477 -6.21 33.43 0.14
N LYS A 478 -4.97 33.90 0.00
CA LYS A 478 -4.66 35.01 -0.94
C LYS A 478 -4.59 34.55 -2.41
N THR A 479 -4.56 33.24 -2.66
CA THR A 479 -4.22 32.66 -3.97
C THR A 479 -5.37 31.90 -4.64
N GLY A 480 -6.51 31.75 -3.95
CA GLY A 480 -7.61 30.87 -4.39
C GLY A 480 -7.27 29.38 -4.33
N ALA A 481 -6.18 29.04 -3.63
CA ALA A 481 -5.71 27.65 -3.57
C ALA A 481 -6.61 26.75 -2.71
N VAL A 482 -7.24 27.30 -1.67
CA VAL A 482 -8.24 26.58 -0.86
C VAL A 482 -9.51 26.40 -1.67
N GLN A 483 -10.02 27.47 -2.25
CA GLN A 483 -11.25 27.46 -3.05
C GLN A 483 -11.23 26.37 -4.14
N ARG A 484 -10.14 26.26 -4.89
CA ARG A 484 -10.00 25.22 -5.93
C ARG A 484 -10.08 23.80 -5.39
N ARG A 485 -9.87 23.61 -4.09
CA ARG A 485 -9.93 22.31 -3.40
C ARG A 485 -11.28 22.03 -2.76
N LEU A 486 -12.16 23.02 -2.67
CA LEU A 486 -13.49 22.86 -2.09
C LEU A 486 -14.51 22.43 -3.16
N VAL A 487 -15.41 21.57 -2.76
CA VAL A 487 -16.69 21.28 -3.40
C VAL A 487 -17.76 21.56 -2.36
N ILE A 488 -18.56 22.58 -2.60
CA ILE A 488 -19.61 23.00 -1.67
C ILE A 488 -20.93 22.42 -2.17
N VAL A 489 -21.50 21.50 -1.39
CA VAL A 489 -22.69 20.76 -1.78
C VAL A 489 -23.90 21.31 -1.05
N PRO A 490 -24.88 21.92 -1.76
CA PRO A 490 -26.08 22.45 -1.13
C PRO A 490 -27.03 21.33 -0.69
N PHE A 491 -27.46 21.41 0.57
CA PHE A 491 -28.49 20.57 1.18
C PHE A 491 -29.71 21.45 1.49
N ASP A 492 -30.60 21.57 0.51
CA ASP A 492 -31.76 22.47 0.58
C ASP A 492 -33.07 21.74 0.89
N ALA A 493 -33.05 20.40 0.95
CA ALA A 493 -34.19 19.60 1.34
C ALA A 493 -34.62 19.95 2.77
N LYS A 494 -35.90 19.87 3.07
CA LYS A 494 -36.47 20.11 4.42
C LYS A 494 -37.22 18.88 4.89
N PHE A 495 -36.79 18.33 6.03
CA PHE A 495 -37.42 17.22 6.69
C PHE A 495 -38.06 17.72 8.00
N THR A 496 -39.39 17.77 8.02
CA THR A 496 -40.14 18.24 9.19
C THR A 496 -40.94 17.09 9.79
N PRO A 497 -41.18 17.07 11.13
CA PRO A 497 -41.93 16.01 11.78
C PRO A 497 -43.33 15.71 11.20
N ASN A 498 -43.95 16.70 10.53
CA ASN A 498 -45.25 16.57 9.88
C ASN A 498 -45.16 16.30 8.36
N GLY A 499 -43.95 16.18 7.82
CA GLY A 499 -43.71 15.89 6.41
C GLY A 499 -44.03 14.43 6.08
N ALA A 500 -44.55 14.18 4.86
CA ALA A 500 -44.90 12.83 4.43
C ALA A 500 -43.68 11.89 4.33
N ASP A 501 -42.48 12.44 4.14
CA ASP A 501 -41.19 11.76 4.02
C ASP A 501 -40.37 11.75 5.32
N PHE A 502 -40.94 12.24 6.44
CA PHE A 502 -40.25 12.24 7.71
C PHE A 502 -40.29 10.86 8.38
N ARG A 503 -39.10 10.30 8.64
CA ARG A 503 -38.91 9.01 9.33
C ARG A 503 -38.02 9.24 10.54
N PRO A 504 -38.51 9.06 11.76
CA PRO A 504 -37.75 9.29 13.00
C PRO A 504 -36.48 8.44 13.11
N PHE A 505 -36.51 7.22 12.58
CA PHE A 505 -35.43 6.24 12.66
C PHE A 505 -34.69 6.06 11.33
N ILE A 506 -34.78 7.02 10.43
CA ILE A 506 -34.20 6.96 9.08
C ILE A 506 -32.69 6.62 9.09
N LYS A 507 -31.95 7.07 10.12
CA LYS A 507 -30.52 6.77 10.25
C LYS A 507 -30.26 5.29 10.44
N ASP A 508 -31.05 4.62 11.27
CA ASP A 508 -30.91 3.19 11.55
C ASP A 508 -31.35 2.37 10.32
N GLU A 509 -32.48 2.76 9.71
CA GLU A 509 -33.04 2.09 8.53
C GLU A 509 -32.08 2.15 7.34
N LEU A 510 -31.45 3.30 7.09
CA LEU A 510 -30.44 3.45 6.01
C LEU A 510 -29.11 2.76 6.31
N CYS A 511 -28.88 2.31 7.54
CA CYS A 511 -27.69 1.56 7.93
C CYS A 511 -27.91 0.04 7.94
N GLU A 512 -29.04 -0.45 7.45
CA GLU A 512 -29.26 -1.88 7.23
C GLU A 512 -28.40 -2.41 6.07
N GLN A 513 -28.15 -3.72 6.07
CA GLN A 513 -27.24 -4.35 5.11
C GLN A 513 -27.61 -4.05 3.66
N GLY A 514 -28.88 -4.14 3.28
CA GLY A 514 -29.35 -3.89 1.91
C GLY A 514 -29.01 -2.47 1.43
N SER A 515 -29.29 -1.46 2.25
CA SER A 515 -28.99 -0.06 1.97
C SER A 515 -27.47 0.18 1.86
N MET A 516 -26.66 -0.46 2.73
CA MET A 516 -25.20 -0.32 2.72
C MET A 516 -24.57 -0.98 1.49
N GLU A 517 -25.04 -2.17 1.09
CA GLU A 517 -24.61 -2.84 -0.15
C GLU A 517 -24.92 -1.98 -1.38
N TYR A 518 -26.14 -1.41 -1.42
CA TYR A 518 -26.55 -0.54 -2.53
C TYR A 518 -25.76 0.77 -2.56
N LEU A 519 -25.52 1.41 -1.41
CA LEU A 519 -24.69 2.61 -1.33
C LEU A 519 -23.25 2.34 -1.77
N ALA A 520 -22.70 1.17 -1.41
CA ALA A 520 -21.39 0.75 -1.87
C ALA A 520 -21.34 0.60 -3.40
N LEU A 521 -22.37 0.00 -3.99
CA LEU A 521 -22.50 -0.16 -5.44
C LEU A 521 -22.60 1.18 -6.16
N LEU A 522 -23.48 2.09 -5.68
CA LEU A 522 -23.61 3.45 -6.21
C LEU A 522 -22.28 4.22 -6.08
N GLY A 523 -21.61 4.11 -4.94
CA GLY A 523 -20.30 4.70 -4.74
C GLY A 523 -19.24 4.18 -5.72
N LEU A 524 -19.21 2.87 -5.99
CA LEU A 524 -18.29 2.30 -7.01
C LEU A 524 -18.59 2.82 -8.42
N GLN A 525 -19.87 2.98 -8.78
CA GLN A 525 -20.28 3.56 -10.05
C GLN A 525 -19.86 5.04 -10.13
N GLY A 526 -20.09 5.81 -9.06
CA GLY A 526 -19.64 7.19 -8.91
C GLY A 526 -18.12 7.33 -9.02
N LEU A 527 -17.37 6.46 -8.36
CA LEU A 527 -15.91 6.45 -8.43
C LEU A 527 -15.39 6.16 -9.84
N LYS A 528 -15.98 5.21 -10.55
CA LYS A 528 -15.65 4.95 -11.97
C LYS A 528 -15.89 6.18 -12.83
N ARG A 529 -17.02 6.86 -12.62
CA ARG A 529 -17.38 8.10 -13.34
C ARG A 529 -16.35 9.21 -13.11
N VAL A 530 -16.00 9.46 -11.85
CA VAL A 530 -15.00 10.48 -11.46
C VAL A 530 -13.62 10.17 -12.02
N LEU A 531 -13.16 8.92 -11.92
CA LEU A 531 -11.84 8.53 -12.45
C LEU A 531 -11.80 8.57 -13.97
N GLY A 532 -12.91 8.23 -14.64
CA GLY A 532 -13.05 8.33 -16.10
C GLY A 532 -13.03 9.77 -16.61
N ASN A 533 -13.70 10.68 -15.91
CA ASN A 533 -13.81 12.09 -16.28
C ASN A 533 -12.65 12.95 -15.72
N ALA A 534 -11.84 12.42 -14.81
CA ALA A 534 -10.81 13.13 -14.04
C ALA A 534 -11.35 14.38 -13.28
N GLN A 535 -12.64 14.44 -13.01
CA GLN A 535 -13.30 15.52 -12.30
C GLN A 535 -14.64 15.06 -11.71
N PHE A 536 -15.10 15.76 -10.68
CA PHE A 536 -16.44 15.55 -10.10
C PHE A 536 -17.52 16.19 -10.97
N THR A 537 -18.70 15.61 -10.94
CA THR A 537 -19.90 16.22 -11.53
C THR A 537 -20.21 17.54 -10.81
N THR A 538 -20.52 18.58 -11.57
CA THR A 538 -20.79 19.93 -11.05
C THR A 538 -22.11 20.43 -11.63
N SER A 539 -23.08 20.74 -10.76
CA SER A 539 -24.30 21.42 -11.15
C SER A 539 -24.16 22.95 -11.01
N SER A 540 -25.08 23.68 -11.64
CA SER A 540 -25.16 25.15 -11.47
C SER A 540 -25.35 25.54 -10.00
N ARG A 541 -26.08 24.72 -9.21
CA ARG A 541 -26.27 24.94 -7.77
C ARG A 541 -24.96 24.80 -6.98
N VAL A 542 -24.17 23.76 -7.27
CA VAL A 542 -22.84 23.54 -6.63
C VAL A 542 -21.88 24.67 -7.00
N GLN A 543 -21.87 25.09 -8.26
CA GLN A 543 -21.04 26.21 -8.70
C GLN A 543 -21.47 27.53 -8.04
N GLY A 544 -22.78 27.79 -7.97
CA GLY A 544 -23.32 29.00 -7.32
C GLY A 544 -22.91 29.09 -5.85
N GLN A 545 -22.89 27.98 -5.10
CA GLN A 545 -22.41 27.97 -3.71
C GLN A 545 -20.92 28.28 -3.60
N LEU A 546 -20.12 27.79 -4.55
CA LEU A 546 -18.69 28.10 -4.57
C LEU A 546 -18.42 29.56 -4.91
N ASP A 547 -19.18 30.14 -5.84
CA ASP A 547 -19.08 31.53 -6.24
C ASP A 547 -19.51 32.46 -5.09
N GLU A 548 -20.61 32.16 -4.39
CA GLU A 548 -21.06 32.87 -3.19
C GLU A 548 -20.00 32.78 -2.07
N TYR A 549 -19.41 31.61 -1.84
CA TYR A 549 -18.32 31.47 -0.88
C TYR A 549 -17.10 32.33 -1.27
N GLU A 550 -16.74 32.38 -2.56
CA GLU A 550 -15.65 33.23 -3.05
C GLU A 550 -15.93 34.71 -2.79
N GLU A 551 -17.14 35.16 -3.09
CA GLU A 551 -17.56 36.53 -2.84
C GLU A 551 -17.48 36.89 -1.34
N ASN A 552 -18.03 36.02 -0.48
CA ASN A 552 -18.06 36.23 0.98
C ASN A 552 -16.68 36.11 1.64
N ASN A 553 -15.71 35.44 0.99
CA ASN A 553 -14.36 35.25 1.54
C ASN A 553 -13.28 36.16 0.93
N ASN A 554 -13.58 36.81 -0.19
CA ASN A 554 -12.64 37.65 -0.92
C ASN A 554 -13.15 39.10 -1.02
N PRO A 555 -12.62 40.04 -0.20
CA PRO A 555 -13.10 41.41 -0.18
C PRO A 555 -12.92 42.18 -1.50
N ILE A 556 -12.09 41.68 -2.42
CA ILE A 556 -11.92 42.29 -3.75
C ILE A 556 -13.13 41.97 -4.62
N ILE A 557 -13.64 40.76 -4.58
CA ILE A 557 -14.78 40.34 -5.40
C ILE A 557 -16.03 41.03 -4.92
N GLY A 558 -16.31 40.97 -3.62
CA GLY A 558 -17.46 41.65 -3.04
C GLY A 558 -17.42 43.15 -3.32
N PHE A 559 -16.25 43.80 -3.24
CA PHE A 559 -16.09 45.20 -3.60
C PHE A 559 -16.35 45.47 -5.10
N ILE A 560 -15.87 44.61 -6.01
CA ILE A 560 -16.12 44.75 -7.45
C ILE A 560 -17.61 44.58 -7.75
N ASN A 561 -18.28 43.61 -7.10
CA ASN A 561 -19.70 43.38 -7.29
C ASN A 561 -20.56 44.54 -6.78
N GLU A 562 -20.20 45.14 -5.63
CA GLU A 562 -20.91 46.30 -5.07
C GLU A 562 -20.72 47.57 -5.91
N VAL A 563 -19.51 47.87 -6.37
CA VAL A 563 -19.18 49.13 -7.04
C VAL A 563 -19.35 49.04 -8.55
N GLY A 564 -19.31 47.85 -9.11
CA GLY A 564 -19.30 47.61 -10.55
C GLY A 564 -17.93 47.90 -11.20
N VAL A 565 -17.66 47.24 -12.31
CA VAL A 565 -16.43 47.49 -13.10
C VAL A 565 -16.39 48.93 -13.62
N ASP A 566 -17.54 49.43 -14.05
CA ASP A 566 -17.69 50.83 -14.56
C ASP A 566 -17.40 51.86 -13.47
N GLY A 567 -17.70 51.57 -12.21
CA GLY A 567 -17.41 52.45 -11.08
C GLY A 567 -15.93 52.49 -10.67
N ILE A 568 -15.09 51.65 -11.31
CA ILE A 568 -13.64 51.60 -11.10
C ILE A 568 -12.90 52.17 -12.31
N GLU A 569 -13.46 52.00 -13.50
CA GLU A 569 -12.88 52.46 -14.75
C GLU A 569 -12.72 54.00 -14.78
N ASN A 570 -11.57 54.44 -15.27
CA ASN A 570 -11.18 55.84 -15.34
C ASN A 570 -11.07 56.57 -13.97
N GLU A 571 -11.15 55.85 -12.86
CA GLU A 571 -11.02 56.43 -11.52
C GLU A 571 -9.56 56.36 -11.02
N ALA A 572 -9.21 57.35 -10.18
CA ALA A 572 -7.90 57.41 -9.54
C ALA A 572 -7.69 56.19 -8.60
N THR A 573 -6.55 55.50 -8.71
CA THR A 573 -6.25 54.35 -7.88
C THR A 573 -6.36 54.62 -6.37
N ASP A 574 -6.06 55.83 -5.93
CA ASP A 574 -6.19 56.29 -4.55
C ASP A 574 -7.65 56.41 -4.09
N SER A 575 -8.52 56.90 -4.97
CA SER A 575 -9.96 57.05 -4.69
C SER A 575 -10.61 55.67 -4.57
N VAL A 576 -10.34 54.79 -5.54
CA VAL A 576 -10.87 53.41 -5.52
C VAL A 576 -10.37 52.62 -4.31
N TYR A 577 -9.07 52.76 -3.97
CA TYR A 577 -8.51 52.07 -2.78
C TYR A 577 -9.11 52.61 -1.46
N ARG A 578 -9.46 53.87 -1.37
CA ARG A 578 -10.14 54.42 -0.19
C ARG A 578 -11.53 53.81 -0.04
N ARG A 579 -12.35 53.80 -1.10
CA ARG A 579 -13.66 53.12 -1.11
C ARG A 579 -13.55 51.65 -0.76
N TYR A 580 -12.53 50.96 -1.27
CA TYR A 580 -12.26 49.58 -0.90
C TYR A 580 -11.96 49.42 0.60
N LYS A 581 -11.22 50.33 1.22
CA LYS A 581 -10.99 50.27 2.66
C LYS A 581 -12.28 50.50 3.47
N GLU A 582 -13.11 51.44 3.03
CA GLU A 582 -14.42 51.70 3.62
C GLU A 582 -15.33 50.48 3.51
N TYR A 583 -15.35 49.80 2.34
CA TYR A 583 -16.03 48.52 2.13
C TYR A 583 -15.50 47.42 3.09
N CYS A 584 -14.20 47.28 3.21
CA CYS A 584 -13.62 46.30 4.10
C CYS A 584 -14.00 46.53 5.57
N ILE A 585 -14.01 47.76 6.02
CA ILE A 585 -14.43 48.11 7.39
C ILE A 585 -15.90 47.77 7.61
N ALA A 586 -16.78 48.16 6.67
CA ALA A 586 -18.21 47.90 6.76
C ALA A 586 -18.57 46.42 6.80
N ASN A 587 -17.76 45.57 6.13
CA ASN A 587 -17.99 44.12 6.01
C ASN A 587 -17.04 43.27 6.85
N ASN A 588 -16.37 43.86 7.86
CA ASN A 588 -15.42 43.13 8.74
C ASN A 588 -14.30 42.41 8.01
N PHE A 589 -13.77 42.95 6.91
CA PHE A 589 -12.60 42.44 6.22
C PHE A 589 -11.32 43.21 6.61
N GLN A 590 -10.21 42.50 6.57
CA GLN A 590 -8.90 43.15 6.61
C GLN A 590 -8.52 43.62 5.20
N ALA A 591 -8.39 44.93 5.00
CA ALA A 591 -8.02 45.50 3.71
C ALA A 591 -6.61 45.05 3.27
N LEU A 592 -6.47 44.68 2.01
CA LEU A 592 -5.17 44.43 1.39
C LEU A 592 -4.32 45.69 1.31
N SER A 593 -3.00 45.54 1.16
CA SER A 593 -2.15 46.67 0.85
C SER A 593 -2.55 47.30 -0.50
N LYS A 594 -2.32 48.62 -0.68
CA LYS A 594 -2.67 49.32 -1.92
C LYS A 594 -2.04 48.70 -3.16
N ILE A 595 -0.81 48.18 -3.04
CA ILE A 595 -0.10 47.52 -4.15
C ILE A 595 -0.82 46.23 -4.54
N GLU A 596 -1.16 45.41 -3.56
CA GLU A 596 -1.85 44.13 -3.78
C GLU A 596 -3.28 44.36 -4.30
N PHE A 597 -4.00 45.32 -3.73
CA PHE A 597 -5.31 45.75 -4.21
C PHE A 597 -5.25 46.10 -5.69
N SER A 598 -4.35 47.03 -6.08
CA SER A 598 -4.22 47.47 -7.47
C SER A 598 -3.89 46.31 -8.41
N ARG A 599 -2.99 45.42 -7.98
CA ARG A 599 -2.62 44.20 -8.76
C ARG A 599 -3.84 43.28 -8.98
N GLN A 600 -4.65 43.09 -7.96
CA GLN A 600 -5.84 42.25 -8.05
C GLN A 600 -6.94 42.83 -8.91
N ILE A 601 -7.22 44.14 -8.76
CA ILE A 601 -8.17 44.87 -9.60
C ILE A 601 -7.72 44.81 -11.08
N THR A 602 -6.45 45.10 -11.35
CA THR A 602 -5.88 45.04 -12.70
C THR A 602 -6.09 43.63 -13.32
N LYS A 603 -5.75 42.58 -12.57
CA LYS A 603 -5.86 41.20 -13.05
C LYS A 603 -7.32 40.77 -13.30
N ARG A 604 -8.25 41.13 -12.39
CA ARG A 604 -9.63 40.62 -12.44
C ARG A 604 -10.53 41.42 -13.38
N CYS A 605 -10.34 42.74 -13.47
CA CYS A 605 -11.15 43.60 -14.33
C CYS A 605 -10.52 43.85 -15.70
N GLY A 606 -9.33 43.30 -15.99
CA GLY A 606 -8.63 43.54 -17.27
C GLY A 606 -8.12 44.98 -17.40
N PHE A 607 -7.91 45.66 -16.29
CA PHE A 607 -7.41 47.03 -16.30
C PHE A 607 -5.89 47.10 -16.39
N THR A 608 -5.39 48.27 -16.86
CA THR A 608 -4.01 48.71 -16.68
C THR A 608 -4.01 50.00 -15.83
N THR A 609 -2.87 50.36 -15.26
CA THR A 609 -2.76 51.65 -14.55
C THR A 609 -1.89 52.61 -15.34
N VAL A 610 -2.49 53.71 -15.79
CA VAL A 610 -1.80 54.78 -16.55
C VAL A 610 -1.74 56.08 -15.75
N PRO A 611 -0.67 56.86 -15.85
CA PRO A 611 -0.61 58.17 -15.25
C PRO A 611 -1.47 59.18 -16.06
N LYS A 612 -2.48 59.77 -15.40
CA LYS A 612 -3.30 60.87 -15.95
C LYS A 612 -3.22 62.12 -15.04
N TRP A 613 -3.42 63.31 -15.61
CA TRP A 613 -3.54 64.53 -14.84
C TRP A 613 -4.99 64.74 -14.41
N ILE A 614 -5.23 64.72 -13.10
CA ILE A 614 -6.55 65.01 -12.51
C ILE A 614 -6.38 66.17 -11.55
N ARG A 615 -7.14 67.26 -11.75
CA ARG A 615 -7.11 68.43 -10.90
C ARG A 615 -5.69 68.94 -10.57
N ASN A 616 -4.85 69.12 -11.60
CA ASN A 616 -3.46 69.56 -11.51
C ASN A 616 -2.50 68.65 -10.72
N ARG A 617 -2.86 67.38 -10.53
CA ARG A 617 -1.96 66.35 -9.94
C ARG A 617 -1.83 65.14 -10.87
N LYS A 618 -0.59 64.66 -11.06
CA LYS A 618 -0.31 63.42 -11.81
C LYS A 618 -0.70 62.24 -10.93
N THR A 619 -1.72 61.51 -11.31
CA THR A 619 -2.31 60.41 -10.54
C THR A 619 -2.42 59.15 -11.43
N ARG A 620 -2.22 57.97 -10.88
CA ARG A 620 -2.50 56.71 -11.59
C ARG A 620 -3.99 56.43 -11.62
N VAL A 621 -4.48 55.99 -12.77
CA VAL A 621 -5.91 55.73 -13.04
C VAL A 621 -6.04 54.31 -13.60
N PHE A 622 -7.10 53.59 -13.23
CA PHE A 622 -7.45 52.31 -13.85
C PHE A 622 -8.09 52.57 -15.22
N VAL A 623 -7.54 51.92 -16.27
CA VAL A 623 -8.05 52.06 -17.65
C VAL A 623 -8.19 50.67 -18.25
N LYS A 624 -9.20 50.40 -19.05
CA LYS A 624 -9.37 49.13 -19.77
C LYS A 624 -8.16 48.83 -20.66
N GLY A 625 -7.66 47.61 -20.61
CA GLY A 625 -6.54 47.18 -21.45
C GLY A 625 -6.99 47.13 -22.90
N GLY A 626 -6.55 48.10 -23.70
CA GLY A 626 -6.95 48.33 -25.09
C GLY A 626 -6.98 49.82 -25.48
N ASP A 627 -7.18 50.73 -24.52
CA ASP A 627 -7.27 52.16 -24.74
C ASP A 627 -5.95 52.91 -24.43
N THR A 628 -4.81 52.31 -24.80
CA THR A 628 -3.52 53.02 -24.76
C THR A 628 -3.24 53.60 -26.15
N GLU A 629 -3.81 54.78 -26.47
CA GLU A 629 -3.21 55.76 -27.37
C GLU A 629 -2.48 56.86 -26.56
#